data_9541c1f55cfaf3969ad4558849cca801
#
_entry.id   9541c1f55cfaf3969ad4558849cca801
#
_cell.length_a   1.000
_cell.length_b   1.000
_cell.length_c   1.000
_cell.angle_alpha   90.00
_cell.angle_beta   90.00
_cell.angle_gamma   90.00
#
_symmetry.space_group_name_H-M   'P 1'
#
loop_
_entity.id
_entity.type
_entity.pdbx_description
1 polymer ?
#
loop_
_entity_poly.entity_id
_entity_poly.type
_entity_poly.pdbx_seq_one_letter_code
_entity_poly.pdbx_strand_id
1 'polypeptide(L)'
;MKKNSICKIIVSGLLTAVPLMGMAQQVCGNKPWSVRMAESEMVRCPESWQLDFQTRLKWDYCHGLELQAMLDVYDAYGDKKFFDYAVAYADTMIHQDGSIETYKLEEYNIDRLNSGKMLFRIYEQTKDEKYKKALDLLRSQLDTHPRNADGGFWHKKIYENQMWLDGLYMGQ
;
A
#
# COMPACT_ATOMS: atom_id res chain seq x y z
N MET A 1 4.80 41.21 75.68
CA MET A 1 5.62 40.25 74.91
C MET A 1 4.68 39.47 74.07
N LYS A 2 4.60 39.77 72.74
CA LYS A 2 3.74 39.06 71.76
C LYS A 2 4.62 38.15 70.97
N LYS A 3 4.33 36.83 71.02
CA LYS A 3 4.97 35.82 70.18
C LYS A 3 4.27 35.78 68.77
N ASN A 4 4.99 36.16 67.76
CA ASN A 4 4.54 35.96 66.37
C ASN A 4 4.75 34.52 65.96
N SER A 5 3.66 33.82 65.68
CA SER A 5 3.68 32.48 65.08
C SER A 5 3.68 32.60 63.57
N ILE A 6 4.75 32.18 62.90
CA ILE A 6 4.87 32.15 61.47
C ILE A 6 4.27 30.81 60.98
N CYS A 7 3.12 30.92 60.35
CA CYS A 7 2.49 29.74 59.65
C CYS A 7 3.21 29.49 58.35
N LYS A 8 3.95 28.36 58.27
CA LYS A 8 4.55 27.89 57.02
C LYS A 8 3.49 27.18 56.21
N ILE A 9 3.06 27.77 55.12
CA ILE A 9 2.20 27.14 54.13
C ILE A 9 3.12 26.24 53.23
N ILE A 10 2.98 24.92 53.40
CA ILE A 10 3.59 23.94 52.49
C ILE A 10 2.61 23.78 51.32
N VAL A 11 2.95 24.38 50.19
CA VAL A 11 2.26 24.11 48.93
C VAL A 11 2.78 22.80 48.40
N SER A 12 2.05 21.71 48.66
CA SER A 12 2.28 20.41 48.02
C SER A 12 1.76 20.49 46.58
N GLY A 13 2.67 20.73 45.65
CA GLY A 13 2.37 20.60 44.23
C GLY A 13 2.12 19.13 43.88
N LEU A 14 0.86 18.73 43.73
CA LEU A 14 0.48 17.46 43.16
C LEU A 14 0.72 17.57 41.67
N LEU A 15 1.87 17.03 41.19
CA LEU A 15 2.09 16.77 39.77
C LEU A 15 1.14 15.61 39.39
N THR A 16 -0.02 15.93 38.83
CA THR A 16 -0.86 14.93 38.15
C THR A 16 -0.17 14.55 36.82
N ALA A 17 0.60 13.46 36.84
CA ALA A 17 1.01 12.79 35.65
C ALA A 17 -0.26 12.27 34.97
N VAL A 18 -0.78 13.01 34.00
CA VAL A 18 -1.84 12.55 33.12
C VAL A 18 -1.22 11.40 32.26
N PRO A 19 -1.70 10.16 32.39
CA PRO A 19 -1.12 9.09 31.60
C PRO A 19 -1.45 9.34 30.13
N LEU A 20 -0.42 9.64 29.34
CA LEU A 20 -0.51 9.71 27.88
C LEU A 20 -1.00 8.39 27.24
N MET A 21 -1.11 7.31 28.01
CA MET A 21 -1.62 6.00 27.54
C MET A 21 -3.13 5.96 27.26
N GLY A 22 -3.91 6.92 27.76
CA GLY A 22 -5.37 6.89 27.59
C GLY A 22 -5.85 7.29 26.18
N MET A 23 -5.07 8.06 25.44
CA MET A 23 -5.51 8.54 24.11
C MET A 23 -5.31 7.51 22.97
N ALA A 24 -4.30 6.64 23.08
CA ALA A 24 -4.09 5.60 22.08
C ALA A 24 -5.15 4.48 22.15
N GLN A 25 -5.76 4.28 23.31
CA GLN A 25 -6.75 3.23 23.54
C GLN A 25 -8.16 3.62 23.10
N GLN A 26 -8.49 4.91 23.02
CA GLN A 26 -9.81 5.38 22.60
C GLN A 26 -10.01 5.42 21.07
N VAL A 27 -8.96 5.41 20.27
CA VAL A 27 -9.03 5.35 18.79
C VAL A 27 -9.23 3.92 18.27
N CYS A 28 -9.01 2.92 19.11
CA CYS A 28 -9.14 1.50 18.75
C CYS A 28 -10.53 0.90 19.06
N GLY A 29 -11.63 1.65 18.87
CA GLY A 29 -12.96 1.07 18.93
C GLY A 29 -13.03 -0.28 18.17
N ASN A 30 -14.08 -1.08 18.33
CA ASN A 30 -14.31 -2.44 17.80
C ASN A 30 -14.10 -2.66 16.28
N LYS A 31 -13.16 -1.91 15.65
CA LYS A 31 -12.82 -2.09 14.23
C LYS A 31 -12.02 -3.37 14.01
N PRO A 32 -12.31 -4.14 12.97
CA PRO A 32 -11.51 -5.29 12.55
C PRO A 32 -10.03 -4.94 12.38
N TRP A 33 -9.14 -5.90 12.64
CA TRP A 33 -7.70 -5.67 12.52
C TRP A 33 -7.28 -5.26 11.10
N SER A 34 -7.90 -5.83 10.06
CA SER A 34 -7.67 -5.45 8.66
C SER A 34 -7.96 -3.97 8.41
N VAL A 35 -9.09 -3.46 8.89
CA VAL A 35 -9.45 -2.03 8.79
C VAL A 35 -8.45 -1.17 9.55
N ARG A 36 -8.05 -1.57 10.76
CA ARG A 36 -7.09 -0.82 11.58
C ARG A 36 -5.71 -0.75 10.92
N MET A 37 -5.25 -1.84 10.32
CA MET A 37 -3.98 -1.89 9.59
C MET A 37 -4.04 -1.00 8.36
N ALA A 38 -5.08 -1.11 7.54
CA ALA A 38 -5.28 -0.28 6.37
C ALA A 38 -5.32 1.22 6.70
N GLU A 39 -6.10 1.61 7.72
CA GLU A 39 -6.14 3.00 8.19
C GLU A 39 -4.79 3.49 8.73
N SER A 40 -4.04 2.64 9.43
CA SER A 40 -2.70 2.97 9.93
C SER A 40 -1.72 3.22 8.77
N GLU A 41 -1.84 2.44 7.69
CA GLU A 41 -1.01 2.62 6.50
C GLU A 41 -1.35 3.93 5.79
N MET A 42 -2.62 4.24 5.59
CA MET A 42 -3.07 5.51 5.00
C MET A 42 -2.62 6.73 5.81
N VAL A 43 -2.49 6.61 7.14
CA VAL A 43 -1.96 7.69 7.99
C VAL A 43 -0.44 7.84 7.82
N ARG A 44 0.30 6.73 7.70
CA ARG A 44 1.75 6.76 7.49
C ARG A 44 2.14 7.21 6.08
N CYS A 45 1.34 6.81 5.10
CA CYS A 45 1.53 7.09 3.69
C CYS A 45 0.30 7.82 3.13
N PRO A 46 0.12 9.13 3.41
CA PRO A 46 -1.06 9.87 2.95
C PRO A 46 -1.26 9.84 1.44
N GLU A 47 -0.15 9.86 0.69
CA GLU A 47 -0.15 9.63 -0.75
C GLU A 47 0.14 8.14 -1.03
N SER A 48 -0.75 7.47 -1.72
CA SER A 48 -0.67 6.01 -1.93
C SER A 48 0.60 5.53 -2.67
N TRP A 49 1.28 6.39 -3.41
CA TRP A 49 2.57 6.08 -4.02
C TRP A 49 3.73 5.99 -3.01
N GLN A 50 3.54 6.49 -1.77
CA GLN A 50 4.54 6.44 -0.68
C GLN A 50 4.57 5.09 0.05
N LEU A 51 3.65 4.19 -0.25
CA LEU A 51 3.64 2.82 0.29
C LEU A 51 5.03 2.20 0.19
N ASP A 52 5.36 1.31 1.13
CA ASP A 52 6.69 0.70 1.24
C ASP A 52 7.81 1.76 1.42
N PHE A 53 7.49 2.86 2.13
CA PHE A 53 8.42 3.96 2.43
C PHE A 53 9.11 4.57 1.18
N GLN A 54 8.43 4.53 0.04
CA GLN A 54 8.98 5.09 -1.20
C GLN A 54 9.12 6.62 -1.11
N THR A 55 10.24 7.12 -1.61
CA THR A 55 10.54 8.56 -1.68
C THR A 55 10.41 9.11 -3.11
N ARG A 56 10.07 8.25 -4.07
CA ARG A 56 9.83 8.57 -5.49
C ARG A 56 8.81 7.61 -6.08
N LEU A 57 8.19 8.01 -7.17
CA LEU A 57 7.25 7.14 -7.89
C LEU A 57 7.92 5.83 -8.30
N LYS A 58 7.23 4.73 -8.06
CA LYS A 58 7.69 3.39 -8.41
C LYS A 58 6.51 2.47 -8.65
N TRP A 59 6.49 1.82 -9.81
CA TRP A 59 5.58 0.73 -10.11
C TRP A 59 6.23 -0.58 -9.66
N ASP A 60 5.82 -1.15 -8.52
CA ASP A 60 6.50 -2.30 -7.93
C ASP A 60 5.54 -3.21 -7.17
N TYR A 61 5.98 -4.45 -6.89
CA TYR A 61 5.16 -5.52 -6.29
C TYR A 61 4.57 -5.16 -4.92
N CYS A 62 5.29 -4.41 -4.09
CA CYS A 62 4.81 -3.99 -2.76
C CYS A 62 3.51 -3.20 -2.88
N HIS A 63 3.46 -2.20 -3.77
CA HIS A 63 2.24 -1.44 -4.03
C HIS A 63 1.11 -2.35 -4.50
N GLY A 64 1.40 -3.28 -5.41
CA GLY A 64 0.40 -4.24 -5.89
C GLY A 64 -0.18 -5.10 -4.77
N LEU A 65 0.63 -5.56 -3.84
CA LEU A 65 0.20 -6.39 -2.72
C LEU A 65 -0.64 -5.58 -1.72
N GLU A 66 -0.12 -4.43 -1.28
CA GLU A 66 -0.78 -3.59 -0.28
C GLU A 66 -2.09 -3.00 -0.79
N LEU A 67 -2.13 -2.54 -2.05
CA LEU A 67 -3.34 -1.97 -2.64
C LEU A 67 -4.41 -3.04 -2.94
N GLN A 68 -4.01 -4.28 -3.27
CA GLN A 68 -4.98 -5.38 -3.31
C GLN A 68 -5.58 -5.65 -1.93
N ALA A 69 -4.78 -5.62 -0.85
CA ALA A 69 -5.30 -5.75 0.51
C ALA A 69 -6.24 -4.59 0.88
N MET A 70 -5.97 -3.35 0.44
CA MET A 70 -6.90 -2.22 0.60
C MET A 70 -8.24 -2.48 -0.11
N LEU A 71 -8.19 -2.99 -1.34
CA LEU A 71 -9.40 -3.35 -2.09
C LEU A 71 -10.17 -4.51 -1.42
N ASP A 72 -9.48 -5.48 -0.80
CA ASP A 72 -10.13 -6.56 -0.03
C ASP A 72 -10.85 -6.00 1.21
N VAL A 73 -10.26 -5.01 1.88
CA VAL A 73 -10.91 -4.31 2.98
C VAL A 73 -12.15 -3.54 2.49
N TYR A 74 -12.05 -2.90 1.33
CA TYR A 74 -13.20 -2.24 0.71
C TYR A 74 -14.34 -3.24 0.42
N ASP A 75 -14.03 -4.38 -0.20
CA ASP A 75 -15.07 -5.39 -0.52
C ASP A 75 -15.71 -5.98 0.73
N ALA A 76 -14.93 -6.15 1.80
CA ALA A 76 -15.44 -6.72 3.05
C ALA A 76 -16.31 -5.75 3.87
N TYR A 77 -16.03 -4.46 3.82
CA TYR A 77 -16.63 -3.47 4.72
C TYR A 77 -17.35 -2.31 4.03
N GLY A 78 -17.20 -2.14 2.72
CA GLY A 78 -17.88 -1.12 1.93
C GLY A 78 -17.38 0.31 2.10
N ASP A 79 -16.29 0.54 2.85
CA ASP A 79 -15.77 1.89 3.06
C ASP A 79 -14.94 2.33 1.85
N LYS A 80 -15.52 3.22 1.07
CA LYS A 80 -14.99 3.68 -0.23
C LYS A 80 -13.58 4.30 -0.15
N LYS A 81 -13.17 4.82 1.00
CA LYS A 81 -11.83 5.42 1.15
C LYS A 81 -10.69 4.47 0.77
N PHE A 82 -10.85 3.15 1.02
CA PHE A 82 -9.84 2.15 0.65
C PHE A 82 -9.76 1.95 -0.85
N PHE A 83 -10.90 1.96 -1.53
CA PHE A 83 -10.96 1.94 -2.98
C PHE A 83 -10.34 3.21 -3.58
N ASP A 84 -10.74 4.40 -3.07
CA ASP A 84 -10.23 5.68 -3.54
C ASP A 84 -8.71 5.80 -3.36
N TYR A 85 -8.17 5.23 -2.28
CA TYR A 85 -6.73 5.19 -2.04
C TYR A 85 -5.99 4.34 -3.08
N ALA A 86 -6.55 3.20 -3.48
CA ALA A 86 -5.98 2.38 -4.55
C ALA A 86 -6.09 3.07 -5.92
N VAL A 87 -7.23 3.72 -6.21
CA VAL A 87 -7.42 4.50 -7.44
C VAL A 87 -6.42 5.65 -7.52
N ALA A 88 -6.15 6.35 -6.41
CA ALA A 88 -5.20 7.45 -6.38
C ALA A 88 -3.78 7.02 -6.81
N TYR A 89 -3.33 5.82 -6.41
CA TYR A 89 -2.08 5.27 -6.91
C TYR A 89 -2.15 4.96 -8.42
N ALA A 90 -3.21 4.29 -8.85
CA ALA A 90 -3.36 3.94 -10.26
C ALA A 90 -3.40 5.21 -11.14
N ASP A 91 -4.10 6.26 -10.70
CA ASP A 91 -4.16 7.56 -11.39
C ASP A 91 -2.79 8.26 -11.47
N THR A 92 -1.99 8.13 -10.42
CA THR A 92 -0.63 8.69 -10.37
C THR A 92 0.31 7.97 -11.33
N MET A 93 0.15 6.64 -11.48
CA MET A 93 1.09 5.79 -12.21
C MET A 93 0.70 5.54 -13.67
N ILE A 94 -0.57 5.70 -14.04
CA ILE A 94 -1.08 5.31 -15.37
C ILE A 94 -1.53 6.53 -16.16
N HIS A 95 -0.90 6.71 -17.32
CA HIS A 95 -1.22 7.78 -18.26
C HIS A 95 -2.45 7.44 -19.14
N GLN A 96 -3.02 8.42 -19.81
CA GLN A 96 -4.22 8.26 -20.64
C GLN A 96 -4.03 7.30 -21.84
N ASP A 97 -2.81 7.14 -22.28
CA ASP A 97 -2.46 6.19 -23.34
C ASP A 97 -2.25 4.74 -22.84
N GLY A 98 -2.31 4.52 -21.50
CA GLY A 98 -2.08 3.24 -20.83
C GLY A 98 -0.62 2.96 -20.50
N SER A 99 0.30 3.87 -20.80
CA SER A 99 1.69 3.76 -20.34
C SER A 99 1.75 3.89 -18.81
N ILE A 100 2.72 3.18 -18.21
CA ILE A 100 2.86 3.08 -16.76
C ILE A 100 4.17 3.72 -16.34
N GLU A 101 4.10 4.68 -15.41
CA GLU A 101 5.27 5.36 -14.87
C GLU A 101 6.26 4.36 -14.28
N THR A 102 7.54 4.49 -14.62
CA THR A 102 8.65 3.62 -14.20
C THR A 102 8.59 2.14 -14.66
N TYR A 103 7.59 1.73 -15.42
CA TYR A 103 7.51 0.39 -16.01
C TYR A 103 8.31 0.34 -17.33
N LYS A 104 9.06 -0.75 -17.51
CA LYS A 104 9.78 -1.05 -18.76
C LYS A 104 9.62 -2.53 -19.11
N LEU A 105 8.97 -2.79 -20.22
CA LEU A 105 8.71 -4.17 -20.69
C LEU A 105 10.02 -4.94 -20.88
N GLU A 106 11.08 -4.30 -21.36
CA GLU A 106 12.37 -4.91 -21.69
C GLU A 106 13.10 -5.47 -20.46
N GLU A 107 12.72 -5.04 -19.25
CA GLU A 107 13.26 -5.59 -17.99
C GLU A 107 12.76 -7.01 -17.74
N TYR A 108 11.64 -7.39 -18.35
CA TYR A 108 10.97 -8.69 -18.11
C TYR A 108 10.97 -9.02 -16.61
N ASN A 109 10.41 -8.12 -15.82
CA ASN A 109 10.41 -8.21 -14.38
C ASN A 109 9.01 -8.60 -13.89
N ILE A 110 8.89 -9.78 -13.27
CA ILE A 110 7.60 -10.29 -12.76
C ILE A 110 7.08 -9.43 -11.60
N ASP A 111 7.95 -8.80 -10.80
CA ASP A 111 7.54 -7.88 -9.73
C ASP A 111 6.60 -6.80 -10.26
N ARG A 112 6.83 -6.33 -11.50
CA ARG A 112 6.04 -5.28 -12.13
C ARG A 112 4.64 -5.72 -12.52
N LEU A 113 4.43 -7.02 -12.76
CA LEU A 113 3.12 -7.57 -13.10
C LEU A 113 2.18 -7.60 -11.89
N ASN A 114 2.72 -7.80 -10.69
CA ASN A 114 1.90 -7.91 -9.49
C ASN A 114 1.06 -6.66 -9.23
N SER A 115 1.60 -5.47 -9.47
CA SER A 115 0.84 -4.22 -9.33
C SER A 115 -0.33 -4.11 -10.30
N GLY A 116 -0.26 -4.80 -11.44
CA GLY A 116 -1.36 -4.82 -12.42
C GLY A 116 -2.61 -5.53 -11.93
N LYS A 117 -2.50 -6.45 -10.97
CA LYS A 117 -3.64 -7.24 -10.49
C LYS A 117 -4.76 -6.37 -9.89
N MET A 118 -4.43 -5.28 -9.21
CA MET A 118 -5.43 -4.36 -8.67
C MET A 118 -6.24 -3.66 -9.76
N LEU A 119 -5.65 -3.48 -10.95
CA LEU A 119 -6.29 -2.75 -12.04
C LEU A 119 -7.53 -3.45 -12.59
N PHE A 120 -7.63 -4.79 -12.49
CA PHE A 120 -8.85 -5.51 -12.87
C PHE A 120 -10.05 -5.00 -12.07
N ARG A 121 -9.91 -4.89 -10.76
CA ARG A 121 -10.99 -4.43 -9.86
C ARG A 121 -11.28 -2.94 -10.06
N ILE A 122 -10.24 -2.12 -10.25
CA ILE A 122 -10.40 -0.69 -10.52
C ILE A 122 -11.10 -0.49 -11.86
N TYR A 123 -10.68 -1.18 -12.93
CA TYR A 123 -11.33 -1.08 -14.23
C TYR A 123 -12.77 -1.58 -14.20
N GLU A 124 -13.05 -2.67 -13.49
CA GLU A 124 -14.41 -3.19 -13.36
C GLU A 124 -15.39 -2.16 -12.79
N GLN A 125 -14.97 -1.35 -11.84
CA GLN A 125 -15.80 -0.33 -11.21
C GLN A 125 -15.81 1.01 -11.96
N THR A 126 -14.67 1.45 -12.48
CA THR A 126 -14.53 2.77 -13.09
C THR A 126 -14.84 2.80 -14.59
N LYS A 127 -14.59 1.68 -15.29
CA LYS A 127 -14.65 1.56 -16.76
C LYS A 127 -13.75 2.56 -17.51
N ASP A 128 -12.72 3.09 -16.83
CA ASP A 128 -11.76 3.98 -17.47
C ASP A 128 -10.78 3.18 -18.34
N GLU A 129 -10.81 3.43 -19.64
CA GLU A 129 -10.04 2.69 -20.66
C GLU A 129 -8.51 2.77 -20.49
N LYS A 130 -7.99 3.77 -19.76
CA LYS A 130 -6.54 3.82 -19.47
C LYS A 130 -6.07 2.62 -18.67
N TYR A 131 -6.88 2.13 -17.71
CA TYR A 131 -6.55 0.94 -16.92
C TYR A 131 -6.56 -0.34 -17.77
N LYS A 132 -7.52 -0.44 -18.70
CA LYS A 132 -7.55 -1.55 -19.64
C LYS A 132 -6.32 -1.59 -20.52
N LYS A 133 -5.92 -0.44 -21.08
CA LYS A 133 -4.70 -0.33 -21.90
C LYS A 133 -3.45 -0.71 -21.08
N ALA A 134 -3.37 -0.29 -19.82
CA ALA A 134 -2.27 -0.68 -18.92
C ALA A 134 -2.26 -2.18 -18.64
N LEU A 135 -3.43 -2.81 -18.45
CA LEU A 135 -3.56 -4.26 -18.33
C LEU A 135 -3.10 -4.99 -19.58
N ASP A 136 -3.50 -4.51 -20.77
CA ASP A 136 -3.09 -5.06 -22.05
C ASP A 136 -1.56 -4.96 -22.25
N LEU A 137 -0.95 -3.84 -21.83
CA LEU A 137 0.50 -3.64 -21.82
C LEU A 137 1.20 -4.65 -20.88
N LEU A 138 0.75 -4.81 -19.66
CA LEU A 138 1.30 -5.76 -18.70
C LEU A 138 1.13 -7.20 -19.18
N ARG A 139 -0.02 -7.53 -19.75
CA ARG A 139 -0.29 -8.84 -20.34
C ARG A 139 0.68 -9.15 -21.48
N SER A 140 0.99 -8.18 -22.33
CA SER A 140 1.91 -8.37 -23.47
C SER A 140 3.32 -8.79 -23.04
N GLN A 141 3.76 -8.43 -21.82
CA GLN A 141 5.02 -8.91 -21.26
C GLN A 141 5.05 -10.45 -21.18
N LEU A 142 3.94 -11.09 -20.78
CA LEU A 142 3.89 -12.54 -20.60
C LEU A 142 4.03 -13.33 -21.90
N ASP A 143 3.65 -12.73 -23.04
CA ASP A 143 3.71 -13.37 -24.36
C ASP A 143 5.16 -13.62 -24.79
N THR A 144 6.08 -12.76 -24.38
CA THR A 144 7.50 -12.82 -24.76
C THR A 144 8.45 -12.99 -23.57
N HIS A 145 7.90 -13.14 -22.35
CA HIS A 145 8.71 -13.27 -21.13
C HIS A 145 9.60 -14.52 -21.20
N PRO A 146 10.91 -14.41 -20.92
CA PRO A 146 11.82 -15.55 -20.95
C PRO A 146 11.37 -16.67 -20.00
N ARG A 147 11.56 -17.91 -20.46
CA ARG A 147 11.23 -19.11 -19.70
C ARG A 147 12.44 -20.03 -19.57
N ASN A 148 12.51 -20.80 -18.49
CA ASN A 148 13.48 -21.86 -18.33
C ASN A 148 13.08 -23.11 -19.13
N ALA A 149 13.91 -24.14 -19.10
CA ALA A 149 13.68 -25.39 -19.87
C ALA A 149 12.37 -26.11 -19.48
N ASP A 150 11.90 -25.94 -18.24
CA ASP A 150 10.66 -26.52 -17.71
C ASP A 150 9.42 -25.66 -17.99
N GLY A 151 9.60 -24.52 -18.69
CA GLY A 151 8.51 -23.62 -19.07
C GLY A 151 8.16 -22.55 -18.02
N GLY A 152 8.82 -22.52 -16.88
CA GLY A 152 8.63 -21.50 -15.85
C GLY A 152 9.20 -20.14 -16.27
N PHE A 153 8.52 -19.06 -15.91
CA PHE A 153 9.02 -17.71 -16.18
C PHE A 153 10.30 -17.40 -15.38
N TRP A 154 11.27 -16.77 -16.02
CA TRP A 154 12.35 -16.15 -15.27
C TRP A 154 11.78 -15.07 -14.34
N HIS A 155 12.36 -14.95 -13.16
CA HIS A 155 11.89 -13.91 -12.23
C HIS A 155 12.14 -12.49 -12.81
N LYS A 156 13.33 -12.28 -13.38
CA LYS A 156 13.72 -11.06 -14.12
C LYS A 156 14.69 -11.42 -15.23
N LYS A 157 14.73 -10.62 -16.27
CA LYS A 157 15.70 -10.82 -17.36
C LYS A 157 17.14 -10.94 -16.89
N ILE A 158 17.52 -10.17 -15.86
CA ILE A 158 18.88 -10.18 -15.28
C ILE A 158 19.19 -11.44 -14.46
N TYR A 159 18.18 -12.27 -14.15
CA TYR A 159 18.30 -13.53 -13.41
C TYR A 159 18.00 -14.71 -14.34
N GLU A 160 18.93 -14.96 -15.27
CA GLU A 160 18.75 -15.98 -16.31
C GLU A 160 18.42 -17.34 -15.70
N ASN A 161 17.38 -18.00 -16.24
CA ASN A 161 16.87 -19.30 -15.82
C ASN A 161 16.40 -19.43 -14.37
N GLN A 162 16.33 -18.32 -13.60
CA GLN A 162 15.86 -18.35 -12.23
C GLN A 162 14.34 -18.17 -12.16
N MET A 163 13.67 -19.15 -11.63
CA MET A 163 12.28 -19.09 -11.23
C MET A 163 12.21 -19.00 -9.69
N TRP A 164 11.67 -17.93 -9.18
CA TRP A 164 11.49 -17.76 -7.74
C TRP A 164 10.09 -18.16 -7.32
N LEU A 165 9.93 -18.61 -6.06
CA LEU A 165 8.65 -19.11 -5.57
C LEU A 165 7.55 -18.06 -5.57
N ASP A 166 7.87 -16.82 -5.20
CA ASP A 166 6.96 -15.67 -5.25
C ASP A 166 6.55 -15.30 -6.69
N GLY A 167 7.41 -15.59 -7.67
CA GLY A 167 7.09 -15.43 -9.09
C GLY A 167 5.90 -16.26 -9.55
N LEU A 168 5.62 -17.39 -8.89
CA LEU A 168 4.40 -18.18 -9.17
C LEU A 168 3.14 -17.38 -8.81
N TYR A 169 3.16 -16.64 -7.73
CA TYR A 169 2.05 -15.75 -7.35
C TYR A 169 1.98 -14.50 -8.23
N MET A 170 3.11 -13.84 -8.47
CA MET A 170 3.15 -12.56 -9.17
C MET A 170 2.88 -12.68 -10.68
N GLY A 171 3.25 -13.80 -11.29
CA GLY A 171 3.10 -14.06 -12.74
C GLY A 171 1.82 -14.76 -13.18
N GLN A 172 0.89 -15.03 -12.26
CA GLN A 172 -0.40 -15.67 -12.55
C GLN A 172 -1.51 -14.67 -12.83
#